data_d576d1232516618799777fc80c114858
#
_entry.id   d576d1232516618799777fc80c114858
#
_cell.length_a   1.000
_cell.length_b   1.000
_cell.length_c   1.000
_cell.angle_alpha   90.00
_cell.angle_beta   90.00
_cell.angle_gamma   90.00
#
_symmetry.space_group_name_H-M   'P 1'
#
loop_
_entity.id
_entity.type
_entity.pdbx_description
1 polymer ?
#
loop_
_entity_poly.entity_id
_entity_poly.type
_entity_poly.pdbx_seq_one_letter_code
_entity_poly.pdbx_strand_id
1 'polypeptide(L)'
;MFGRLELSRPLAVFDIESTGVNPSRDRIVEISVIKLFPDGTQQSTTRRLNPGIPIPPAVTAIHGISDADVADEPFFADIAQKLYNYLDDCDLAGYNITTFDVPLLECEFKRAGLEFDLSNRKIVDAYNIFCKLYPRTLTAAYKFFCGKDLVNAHGAAADTAATLEVLLGQLDKHAELPGKVEELAVAADLAGPDAVDRTRRFKWSGDEVVVNFGKNSGRTLRDLAENDPGFLRWIIKNDFPADVKEIASNALCGKFPTRPAGTAECLKTGK
;
A
#
# COMPACT_ATOMS: atom_id res chain seq x y z
N MET A 1 0.73 14.55 -28.40
CA MET A 1 -0.17 15.41 -27.60
C MET A 1 -0.74 14.61 -26.44
N PHE A 2 -0.71 15.14 -25.21
CA PHE A 2 -1.09 14.43 -23.99
C PHE A 2 -2.57 14.66 -23.60
N GLY A 3 -3.45 14.67 -24.58
CA GLY A 3 -4.89 14.89 -24.40
C GLY A 3 -5.18 16.31 -23.87
N ARG A 4 -5.85 16.40 -22.72
CA ARG A 4 -6.19 17.69 -22.06
C ARG A 4 -5.10 18.16 -21.10
N LEU A 5 -3.96 17.46 -20.99
CA LEU A 5 -2.86 17.85 -20.11
C LEU A 5 -2.05 18.96 -20.81
N GLU A 6 -2.01 20.13 -20.19
CA GLU A 6 -1.25 21.30 -20.65
C GLU A 6 -0.04 21.50 -19.73
N LEU A 7 1.14 21.61 -20.33
CA LEU A 7 2.40 21.74 -19.62
C LEU A 7 3.02 23.11 -19.88
N SER A 8 3.33 23.86 -18.83
CA SER A 8 4.11 25.08 -18.89
C SER A 8 5.62 24.84 -18.75
N ARG A 9 5.98 23.66 -18.19
CA ARG A 9 7.34 23.14 -18.02
C ARG A 9 7.30 21.62 -18.08
N PRO A 10 8.44 20.94 -18.22
CA PRO A 10 8.44 19.46 -18.25
C PRO A 10 7.79 18.85 -17.01
N LEU A 11 7.12 17.70 -17.21
CA LEU A 11 6.53 16.89 -16.15
C LEU A 11 7.23 15.53 -16.10
N ALA A 12 7.85 15.20 -14.98
CA ALA A 12 8.42 13.90 -14.72
C ALA A 12 7.38 13.03 -13.98
N VAL A 13 6.83 12.06 -14.69
CA VAL A 13 6.00 10.99 -14.11
C VAL A 13 6.93 9.87 -13.70
N PHE A 14 6.96 9.48 -12.44
CA PHE A 14 7.90 8.46 -11.97
C PHE A 14 7.31 7.53 -10.90
N ASP A 15 7.97 6.39 -10.77
CA ASP A 15 7.68 5.34 -9.79
C ASP A 15 8.98 4.73 -9.30
N ILE A 16 9.02 4.26 -8.06
CA ILE A 16 10.22 3.77 -7.39
C ILE A 16 9.96 2.42 -6.73
N GLU A 17 10.82 1.43 -7.03
CA GLU A 17 10.94 0.22 -6.23
C GLU A 17 12.07 0.36 -5.21
N SER A 18 11.90 -0.22 -4.03
CA SER A 18 12.81 0.01 -2.89
C SER A 18 12.97 -1.23 -2.00
N THR A 19 13.91 -1.16 -1.07
CA THR A 19 14.15 -2.24 -0.08
C THR A 19 13.07 -2.34 1.01
N GLY A 20 12.10 -1.41 1.04
CA GLY A 20 11.01 -1.38 2.01
C GLY A 20 10.25 -0.06 1.98
N VAL A 21 9.41 0.20 2.98
CA VAL A 21 8.43 1.30 2.97
C VAL A 21 8.81 2.51 3.84
N ASN A 22 10.03 2.58 4.34
CA ASN A 22 10.48 3.67 5.20
C ASN A 22 11.51 4.56 4.49
N PRO A 23 11.17 5.77 4.02
CA PRO A 23 12.07 6.64 3.25
C PRO A 23 13.41 6.95 3.94
N SER A 24 13.43 7.00 5.28
CA SER A 24 14.65 7.32 6.03
C SER A 24 15.63 6.15 6.18
N ARG A 25 15.19 4.91 5.96
CA ARG A 25 16.01 3.69 6.14
C ARG A 25 16.21 2.93 4.86
N ASP A 26 15.16 2.87 4.07
CA ASP A 26 15.14 2.09 2.84
C ASP A 26 15.87 2.80 1.69
N ARG A 27 16.18 2.06 0.67
CA ARG A 27 17.00 2.47 -0.46
C ARG A 27 16.28 2.15 -1.76
N ILE A 28 16.52 2.97 -2.78
CA ILE A 28 15.99 2.72 -4.12
C ILE A 28 16.70 1.52 -4.75
N VAL A 29 15.92 0.59 -5.34
CA VAL A 29 16.41 -0.54 -6.15
C VAL A 29 16.10 -0.37 -7.63
N GLU A 30 15.03 0.34 -7.97
CA GLU A 30 14.72 0.72 -9.35
C GLU A 30 13.99 2.07 -9.36
N ILE A 31 14.27 2.90 -10.33
CA ILE A 31 13.51 4.13 -10.62
C ILE A 31 13.15 4.17 -12.10
N SER A 32 11.88 4.41 -12.40
CA SER A 32 11.39 4.62 -13.75
C SER A 32 10.81 6.03 -13.89
N VAL A 33 11.19 6.74 -14.94
CA VAL A 33 10.75 8.13 -15.19
C VAL A 33 10.30 8.26 -16.64
N ILE A 34 9.10 8.81 -16.83
CA ILE A 34 8.64 9.33 -18.13
C ILE A 34 8.62 10.85 -18.03
N LYS A 35 9.50 11.52 -18.77
CA LYS A 35 9.55 12.98 -18.84
C LYS A 35 8.76 13.46 -20.06
N LEU A 36 7.71 14.22 -19.79
CA LEU A 36 6.85 14.84 -20.80
C LEU A 36 7.28 16.30 -21.02
N PHE A 37 7.32 16.74 -22.24
CA PHE A 37 7.71 18.11 -22.59
C PHE A 37 6.54 18.94 -23.12
N PRO A 38 6.57 20.30 -22.96
CA PRO A 38 5.50 21.18 -23.47
C PRO A 38 5.27 21.10 -24.98
N ASP A 39 6.29 20.69 -25.74
CA ASP A 39 6.19 20.53 -27.21
C ASP A 39 5.45 19.22 -27.63
N GLY A 40 5.02 18.40 -26.65
CA GLY A 40 4.31 17.15 -26.90
C GLY A 40 5.24 15.94 -27.08
N THR A 41 6.55 16.10 -26.93
CA THR A 41 7.49 14.99 -26.94
C THR A 41 7.62 14.34 -25.56
N GLN A 42 8.15 13.12 -25.51
CA GLN A 42 8.42 12.42 -24.26
C GLN A 42 9.72 11.63 -24.33
N GLN A 43 10.32 11.43 -23.16
CA GLN A 43 11.46 10.54 -22.95
C GLN A 43 11.14 9.58 -21.81
N SER A 44 11.60 8.34 -21.93
CA SER A 44 11.43 7.33 -20.86
C SER A 44 12.79 6.76 -20.50
N THR A 45 13.01 6.55 -19.21
CA THR A 45 14.20 5.91 -18.69
C THR A 45 13.85 5.07 -17.47
N THR A 46 14.40 3.87 -17.38
CA THR A 46 14.34 3.03 -16.20
C THR A 46 15.75 2.65 -15.81
N ARG A 47 16.06 2.70 -14.51
CA ARG A 47 17.38 2.38 -13.98
C ARG A 47 17.27 1.55 -12.73
N ARG A 48 17.91 0.37 -12.73
CA ARG A 48 18.19 -0.40 -11.53
C ARG A 48 19.38 0.17 -10.80
N LEU A 49 19.38 0.00 -9.48
CA LEU A 49 20.39 0.53 -8.59
C LEU A 49 20.74 -0.51 -7.54
N ASN A 50 22.01 -0.58 -7.21
CA ASN A 50 22.46 -1.33 -6.05
C ASN A 50 22.12 -0.53 -4.79
N PRO A 51 21.23 -1.02 -3.90
CA PRO A 51 20.83 -0.30 -2.70
C PRO A 51 21.95 -0.24 -1.64
N GLY A 52 22.99 -1.06 -1.75
CA GLY A 52 24.06 -1.19 -0.76
C GLY A 52 23.64 -1.84 0.56
N ILE A 53 22.41 -2.33 0.64
CA ILE A 53 21.84 -3.09 1.76
C ILE A 53 21.03 -4.26 1.21
N PRO A 54 20.84 -5.36 1.96
CA PRO A 54 20.06 -6.50 1.50
C PRO A 54 18.59 -6.13 1.20
N ILE A 55 18.06 -6.70 0.13
CA ILE A 55 16.63 -6.61 -0.20
C ILE A 55 15.89 -7.72 0.54
N PRO A 56 14.93 -7.42 1.43
CA PRO A 56 14.20 -8.44 2.16
C PRO A 56 13.43 -9.37 1.20
N PRO A 57 13.42 -10.71 1.42
CA PRO A 57 12.70 -11.64 0.54
C PRO A 57 11.22 -11.33 0.35
N ALA A 58 10.57 -10.78 1.39
CA ALA A 58 9.17 -10.36 1.32
C ALA A 58 8.97 -9.17 0.36
N VAL A 59 9.97 -8.32 0.19
CA VAL A 59 9.95 -7.17 -0.73
C VAL A 59 10.27 -7.63 -2.14
N THR A 60 11.27 -8.52 -2.32
CA THR A 60 11.54 -9.21 -3.59
C THR A 60 10.28 -9.92 -4.12
N ALA A 61 9.48 -10.53 -3.25
CA ALA A 61 8.23 -11.17 -3.66
C ALA A 61 7.17 -10.20 -4.21
N ILE A 62 7.29 -8.89 -3.92
CA ILE A 62 6.37 -7.85 -4.43
C ILE A 62 6.82 -7.35 -5.80
N HIS A 63 8.05 -6.86 -5.94
CA HIS A 63 8.52 -6.21 -7.16
C HIS A 63 9.42 -7.12 -8.04
N GLY A 64 9.78 -8.32 -7.55
CA GLY A 64 10.53 -9.30 -8.34
C GLY A 64 12.03 -9.04 -8.47
N ILE A 65 12.59 -8.00 -7.84
CA ILE A 65 14.01 -7.65 -7.89
C ILE A 65 14.72 -8.25 -6.67
N SER A 66 15.77 -9.03 -6.90
CA SER A 66 16.61 -9.64 -5.87
C SER A 66 17.97 -8.94 -5.75
N ASP A 67 18.72 -9.25 -4.68
CA ASP A 67 20.10 -8.77 -4.53
C ASP A 67 20.98 -9.13 -5.74
N ALA A 68 20.76 -10.30 -6.35
CA ALA A 68 21.50 -10.74 -7.53
C ALA A 68 21.23 -9.88 -8.76
N ASP A 69 20.02 -9.35 -8.90
CA ASP A 69 19.61 -8.53 -10.06
C ASP A 69 20.22 -7.12 -10.03
N VAL A 70 20.71 -6.67 -8.88
CA VAL A 70 21.25 -5.33 -8.66
C VAL A 70 22.72 -5.32 -8.19
N ALA A 71 23.36 -6.48 -8.07
CA ALA A 71 24.71 -6.61 -7.54
C ALA A 71 25.75 -5.78 -8.33
N ASP A 72 25.63 -5.77 -9.66
CA ASP A 72 26.54 -5.07 -10.57
C ASP A 72 25.98 -3.70 -11.04
N GLU A 73 24.83 -3.28 -10.51
CA GLU A 73 24.23 -1.99 -10.83
C GLU A 73 24.90 -0.84 -10.05
N PRO A 74 24.89 0.40 -10.58
CA PRO A 74 25.46 1.55 -9.87
C PRO A 74 24.69 1.85 -8.57
N PHE A 75 25.38 2.44 -7.60
CA PHE A 75 24.71 3.02 -6.45
C PHE A 75 23.95 4.30 -6.84
N PHE A 76 22.96 4.69 -6.01
CA PHE A 76 22.27 5.96 -6.25
C PHE A 76 23.23 7.15 -6.34
N ALA A 77 24.25 7.20 -5.50
CA ALA A 77 25.26 8.26 -5.49
C ALA A 77 25.98 8.43 -6.84
N ASP A 78 26.20 7.34 -7.58
CA ASP A 78 26.90 7.36 -8.87
C ASP A 78 26.06 8.03 -9.97
N ILE A 79 24.74 8.00 -9.85
CA ILE A 79 23.81 8.59 -10.82
C ILE A 79 23.16 9.88 -10.33
N ALA A 80 23.30 10.21 -9.04
CA ALA A 80 22.54 11.27 -8.37
C ALA A 80 22.62 12.62 -9.12
N GLN A 81 23.83 13.06 -9.49
CA GLN A 81 23.97 14.34 -10.21
C GLN A 81 23.30 14.33 -11.59
N LYS A 82 23.38 13.20 -12.29
CA LYS A 82 22.74 13.05 -13.61
C LYS A 82 21.21 13.05 -13.48
N LEU A 83 20.69 12.31 -12.49
CA LEU A 83 19.25 12.26 -12.20
C LEU A 83 18.74 13.62 -11.72
N TYR A 84 19.49 14.30 -10.85
CA TYR A 84 19.19 15.64 -10.41
C TYR A 84 19.01 16.59 -11.58
N ASN A 85 20.00 16.66 -12.47
CA ASN A 85 19.97 17.53 -13.65
C ASN A 85 18.82 17.14 -14.62
N TYR A 86 18.50 15.84 -14.70
CA TYR A 86 17.39 15.35 -15.53
C TYR A 86 16.02 15.81 -14.98
N LEU A 87 15.89 15.93 -13.66
CA LEU A 87 14.66 16.34 -12.98
C LEU A 87 14.61 17.83 -12.65
N ASP A 88 15.69 18.59 -12.81
CA ASP A 88 15.84 19.95 -12.26
C ASP A 88 14.76 20.94 -12.72
N ASP A 89 14.35 20.88 -13.95
CA ASP A 89 13.34 21.77 -14.55
C ASP A 89 11.92 21.18 -14.54
N CYS A 90 11.68 20.04 -13.88
CA CYS A 90 10.41 19.31 -13.95
C CYS A 90 9.48 19.65 -12.78
N ASP A 91 8.18 19.69 -13.08
CA ASP A 91 7.16 19.30 -12.12
C ASP A 91 7.12 17.76 -11.99
N LEU A 92 6.55 17.24 -10.91
CA LEU A 92 6.57 15.83 -10.59
C LEU A 92 5.15 15.24 -10.63
N ALA A 93 5.02 14.01 -11.10
CA ALA A 93 3.75 13.27 -11.04
C ALA A 93 3.99 11.78 -10.79
N GLY A 94 2.96 11.10 -10.30
CA GLY A 94 2.93 9.65 -10.09
C GLY A 94 1.69 9.21 -9.32
N TYR A 95 1.70 8.00 -8.79
CA TYR A 95 0.58 7.44 -8.04
C TYR A 95 0.98 7.23 -6.57
N ASN A 96 0.38 7.97 -5.65
CA ASN A 96 0.68 7.99 -4.21
C ASN A 96 2.12 8.44 -3.88
N ILE A 97 2.76 9.16 -4.78
CA ILE A 97 4.17 9.55 -4.67
C ILE A 97 4.46 10.51 -3.52
N THR A 98 3.46 11.29 -3.10
CA THR A 98 3.62 12.27 -2.01
C THR A 98 3.87 11.63 -0.67
N THR A 99 3.47 10.37 -0.48
CA THR A 99 3.63 9.67 0.80
C THR A 99 4.91 8.85 0.89
N PHE A 100 5.49 8.45 -0.24
CA PHE A 100 6.63 7.55 -0.23
C PHE A 100 7.73 7.91 -1.25
N ASP A 101 7.43 7.93 -2.56
CA ASP A 101 8.46 8.05 -3.61
C ASP A 101 9.20 9.39 -3.53
N VAL A 102 8.48 10.50 -3.39
CA VAL A 102 9.10 11.83 -3.25
C VAL A 102 9.94 11.91 -1.97
N PRO A 103 9.46 11.56 -0.77
CA PRO A 103 10.28 11.50 0.44
C PRO A 103 11.50 10.59 0.33
N LEU A 104 11.39 9.43 -0.33
CA LEU A 104 12.53 8.54 -0.52
C LEU A 104 13.56 9.15 -1.47
N LEU A 105 13.11 9.76 -2.57
CA LEU A 105 13.98 10.42 -3.53
C LEU A 105 14.73 11.60 -2.89
N GLU A 106 14.06 12.42 -2.06
CA GLU A 106 14.70 13.47 -1.26
C GLU A 106 15.77 12.91 -0.32
N CYS A 107 15.45 11.80 0.37
CA CYS A 107 16.41 11.13 1.25
C CYS A 107 17.63 10.61 0.49
N GLU A 108 17.45 10.03 -0.70
CA GLU A 108 18.56 9.54 -1.51
C GLU A 108 19.43 10.68 -2.06
N PHE A 109 18.85 11.76 -2.56
CA PHE A 109 19.62 12.94 -2.96
C PHE A 109 20.40 13.53 -1.79
N LYS A 110 19.77 13.65 -0.62
CA LYS A 110 20.44 14.13 0.60
C LYS A 110 21.62 13.24 1.01
N ARG A 111 21.48 11.90 0.90
CA ARG A 111 22.59 10.95 1.14
C ARG A 111 23.73 11.13 0.14
N ALA A 112 23.41 11.51 -1.10
CA ALA A 112 24.38 11.82 -2.14
C ALA A 112 24.97 13.26 -2.03
N GLY A 113 24.60 14.02 -0.99
CA GLY A 113 25.10 15.39 -0.79
C GLY A 113 24.40 16.44 -1.65
N LEU A 114 23.24 16.13 -2.23
CA LEU A 114 22.45 17.05 -3.05
C LEU A 114 21.17 17.44 -2.31
N GLU A 115 20.74 18.69 -2.45
CA GLU A 115 19.46 19.16 -1.94
C GLU A 115 18.44 19.19 -3.08
N PHE A 116 17.42 18.33 -3.00
CA PHE A 116 16.36 18.26 -3.99
C PHE A 116 15.20 19.18 -3.59
N ASP A 117 15.30 20.45 -4.01
CA ASP A 117 14.31 21.47 -3.66
C ASP A 117 12.96 21.23 -4.36
N LEU A 118 11.91 21.10 -3.56
CA LEU A 118 10.53 20.96 -4.02
C LEU A 118 9.74 22.27 -4.01
N SER A 119 10.28 23.37 -3.47
CA SER A 119 9.55 24.64 -3.24
C SER A 119 9.00 25.25 -4.53
N ASN A 120 9.70 25.08 -5.65
CA ASN A 120 9.33 25.61 -6.97
C ASN A 120 8.74 24.55 -7.91
N ARG A 121 8.40 23.34 -7.41
CA ARG A 121 7.84 22.24 -8.19
C ARG A 121 6.37 22.02 -7.84
N LYS A 122 5.57 21.70 -8.84
CA LYS A 122 4.23 21.19 -8.62
C LYS A 122 4.31 19.66 -8.53
N ILE A 123 3.52 19.09 -7.62
CA ILE A 123 3.41 17.65 -7.49
C ILE A 123 1.97 17.25 -7.80
N VAL A 124 1.80 16.45 -8.84
CA VAL A 124 0.50 15.92 -9.28
C VAL A 124 0.43 14.46 -8.89
N ASP A 125 -0.29 14.19 -7.82
CA ASP A 125 -0.49 12.82 -7.33
C ASP A 125 -1.83 12.28 -7.85
N ALA A 126 -1.77 11.30 -8.76
CA ALA A 126 -2.95 10.71 -9.37
C ALA A 126 -3.82 9.95 -8.36
N TYR A 127 -3.22 9.37 -7.29
CA TYR A 127 -3.97 8.75 -6.20
C TYR A 127 -4.80 9.79 -5.44
N ASN A 128 -4.25 10.96 -5.16
CA ASN A 128 -4.98 12.03 -4.48
C ASN A 128 -6.15 12.54 -5.33
N ILE A 129 -5.95 12.66 -6.66
CA ILE A 129 -7.04 12.99 -7.59
C ILE A 129 -8.12 11.89 -7.56
N PHE A 130 -7.71 10.62 -7.64
CA PHE A 130 -8.62 9.48 -7.56
C PHE A 130 -9.44 9.50 -6.25
N CYS A 131 -8.79 9.64 -5.10
CA CYS A 131 -9.48 9.70 -3.81
C CYS A 131 -10.45 10.89 -3.68
N LYS A 132 -10.11 12.03 -4.30
CA LYS A 132 -10.96 13.22 -4.29
C LYS A 132 -12.20 13.05 -5.17
N LEU A 133 -12.04 12.44 -6.35
CA LEU A 133 -13.13 12.26 -7.31
C LEU A 133 -14.01 11.04 -7.00
N TYR A 134 -13.45 10.03 -6.33
CA TYR A 134 -14.12 8.77 -5.98
C TYR A 134 -14.07 8.52 -4.46
N PRO A 135 -14.79 9.31 -3.66
CA PRO A 135 -14.81 9.14 -2.22
C PRO A 135 -15.39 7.77 -1.83
N ARG A 136 -14.84 7.15 -0.78
CA ARG A 136 -15.35 5.88 -0.24
C ARG A 136 -16.48 6.12 0.76
N THR A 137 -17.56 6.77 0.30
CA THR A 137 -18.77 7.04 1.10
C THR A 137 -19.96 6.31 0.52
N LEU A 138 -21.00 6.05 1.34
CA LEU A 138 -22.25 5.45 0.86
C LEU A 138 -22.88 6.27 -0.26
N THR A 139 -22.87 7.60 -0.14
CA THR A 139 -23.40 8.52 -1.17
C THR A 139 -22.67 8.34 -2.52
N ALA A 140 -21.34 8.25 -2.49
CA ALA A 140 -20.55 8.02 -3.71
C ALA A 140 -20.79 6.62 -4.29
N ALA A 141 -20.87 5.60 -3.45
CA ALA A 141 -21.19 4.24 -3.87
C ALA A 141 -22.60 4.15 -4.47
N TYR A 142 -23.59 4.80 -3.84
CA TYR A 142 -24.95 4.83 -4.32
C TYR A 142 -25.06 5.51 -5.70
N LYS A 143 -24.37 6.64 -5.88
CA LYS A 143 -24.29 7.30 -7.20
C LYS A 143 -23.63 6.41 -8.24
N PHE A 144 -22.56 5.72 -7.88
CA PHE A 144 -21.78 4.90 -8.82
C PHE A 144 -22.47 3.60 -9.24
N PHE A 145 -23.07 2.89 -8.27
CA PHE A 145 -23.72 1.61 -8.54
C PHE A 145 -25.19 1.72 -8.96
N CYS A 146 -25.90 2.70 -8.43
CA CYS A 146 -27.35 2.86 -8.67
C CYS A 146 -27.68 4.03 -9.60
N GLY A 147 -26.72 4.92 -9.93
CA GLY A 147 -26.95 6.11 -10.77
C GLY A 147 -27.83 7.19 -10.14
N LYS A 148 -28.13 7.09 -8.83
CA LYS A 148 -29.06 7.94 -8.08
C LYS A 148 -28.32 8.82 -7.08
N ASP A 149 -28.91 9.93 -6.68
CA ASP A 149 -28.42 10.76 -5.58
C ASP A 149 -29.09 10.33 -4.27
N LEU A 150 -28.29 10.14 -3.20
CA LEU A 150 -28.80 9.77 -1.87
C LEU A 150 -29.42 10.99 -1.19
N VAL A 151 -30.74 10.98 -1.05
CA VAL A 151 -31.50 12.01 -0.33
C VAL A 151 -31.63 11.59 1.14
N ASN A 152 -31.54 12.54 2.06
CA ASN A 152 -31.59 12.31 3.52
C ASN A 152 -30.47 11.37 4.04
N ALA A 153 -29.26 11.49 3.51
CA ALA A 153 -28.09 10.85 4.07
C ALA A 153 -27.99 11.14 5.60
N HIS A 154 -27.45 10.16 6.34
CA HIS A 154 -27.38 10.13 7.81
C HIS A 154 -28.71 9.80 8.52
N GLY A 155 -29.73 9.41 7.77
CA GLY A 155 -30.92 8.78 8.32
C GLY A 155 -30.83 7.25 8.22
N ALA A 156 -30.91 6.53 9.34
CA ALA A 156 -30.69 5.07 9.37
C ALA A 156 -31.54 4.30 8.34
N ALA A 157 -32.81 4.67 8.16
CA ALA A 157 -33.69 4.03 7.19
C ALA A 157 -33.25 4.29 5.74
N ALA A 158 -32.90 5.54 5.41
CA ALA A 158 -32.43 5.92 4.08
C ALA A 158 -31.08 5.25 3.75
N ASP A 159 -30.17 5.26 4.70
CA ASP A 159 -28.84 4.66 4.54
C ASP A 159 -28.92 3.12 4.43
N THR A 160 -29.82 2.47 5.18
CA THR A 160 -30.07 1.02 5.06
C THR A 160 -30.64 0.66 3.69
N ALA A 161 -31.62 1.42 3.19
CA ALA A 161 -32.20 1.21 1.87
C ALA A 161 -31.14 1.40 0.76
N ALA A 162 -30.39 2.49 0.86
CA ALA A 162 -29.29 2.76 -0.09
C ALA A 162 -28.20 1.68 -0.04
N THR A 163 -27.86 1.18 1.14
CA THR A 163 -26.88 0.09 1.30
C THR A 163 -27.35 -1.19 0.59
N LEU A 164 -28.62 -1.55 0.72
CA LEU A 164 -29.18 -2.69 0.01
C LEU A 164 -29.10 -2.50 -1.51
N GLU A 165 -29.50 -1.33 -2.02
CA GLU A 165 -29.43 -1.05 -3.45
C GLU A 165 -27.98 -1.07 -3.96
N VAL A 166 -27.01 -0.55 -3.19
CA VAL A 166 -25.58 -0.63 -3.51
C VAL A 166 -25.12 -2.08 -3.60
N LEU A 167 -25.47 -2.94 -2.64
CA LEU A 167 -25.13 -4.35 -2.66
C LEU A 167 -25.67 -5.06 -3.89
N LEU A 168 -26.94 -4.83 -4.24
CA LEU A 168 -27.54 -5.39 -5.44
C LEU A 168 -26.87 -4.87 -6.71
N GLY A 169 -26.59 -3.56 -6.78
CA GLY A 169 -25.89 -2.96 -7.91
C GLY A 169 -24.43 -3.44 -8.05
N GLN A 170 -23.79 -3.81 -6.95
CA GLN A 170 -22.47 -4.46 -6.99
C GLN A 170 -22.55 -5.86 -7.60
N LEU A 171 -23.54 -6.68 -7.19
CA LEU A 171 -23.76 -8.01 -7.75
C LEU A 171 -24.13 -7.97 -9.24
N ASP A 172 -24.94 -6.99 -9.66
CA ASP A 172 -25.30 -6.81 -11.07
C ASP A 172 -24.10 -6.39 -11.94
N LYS A 173 -23.23 -5.56 -11.39
CA LYS A 173 -22.08 -5.01 -12.11
C LYS A 173 -20.89 -5.98 -12.17
N HIS A 174 -20.77 -6.85 -11.19
CA HIS A 174 -19.64 -7.73 -10.96
C HIS A 174 -20.09 -9.20 -10.96
N ALA A 175 -20.13 -9.79 -12.16
CA ALA A 175 -20.57 -11.18 -12.35
C ALA A 175 -19.65 -12.22 -11.65
N GLU A 176 -18.44 -11.83 -11.29
CA GLU A 176 -17.50 -12.65 -10.51
C GLU A 176 -17.85 -12.76 -9.03
N LEU A 177 -18.75 -11.91 -8.51
CA LEU A 177 -19.20 -11.99 -7.13
C LEU A 177 -20.21 -13.13 -6.96
N PRO A 178 -20.08 -13.97 -5.91
CA PRO A 178 -21.05 -15.02 -5.64
C PRO A 178 -22.39 -14.44 -5.16
N GLY A 179 -23.49 -15.08 -5.57
CA GLY A 179 -24.84 -14.67 -5.14
C GLY A 179 -25.28 -15.25 -3.79
N LYS A 180 -24.56 -16.25 -3.24
CA LYS A 180 -24.85 -16.83 -1.93
C LYS A 180 -24.21 -16.01 -0.83
N VAL A 181 -24.97 -15.71 0.22
CA VAL A 181 -24.50 -14.83 1.31
C VAL A 181 -23.23 -15.37 1.99
N GLU A 182 -23.14 -16.69 2.20
CA GLU A 182 -21.98 -17.32 2.82
C GLU A 182 -20.70 -17.13 1.99
N GLU A 183 -20.81 -17.30 0.68
CA GLU A 183 -19.69 -17.13 -0.26
C GLU A 183 -19.37 -15.64 -0.44
N LEU A 184 -20.41 -14.78 -0.51
CA LEU A 184 -20.25 -13.33 -0.62
C LEU A 184 -19.58 -12.73 0.62
N ALA A 185 -19.89 -13.24 1.82
CA ALA A 185 -19.24 -12.81 3.04
C ALA A 185 -17.73 -13.10 3.02
N VAL A 186 -17.33 -14.25 2.46
CA VAL A 186 -15.90 -14.58 2.27
C VAL A 186 -15.27 -13.68 1.21
N ALA A 187 -15.95 -13.44 0.08
CA ALA A 187 -15.45 -12.57 -0.98
C ALA A 187 -15.33 -11.10 -0.55
N ALA A 188 -16.18 -10.66 0.37
CA ALA A 188 -16.16 -9.30 0.92
C ALA A 188 -15.14 -9.12 2.06
N ASP A 189 -14.53 -10.21 2.56
CA ASP A 189 -13.59 -10.16 3.66
C ASP A 189 -12.24 -9.60 3.21
N LEU A 190 -11.98 -8.32 3.52
CA LEU A 190 -10.70 -7.66 3.25
C LEU A 190 -9.56 -8.17 4.13
N ALA A 191 -9.87 -8.87 5.23
CA ALA A 191 -8.86 -9.43 6.10
C ALA A 191 -8.15 -10.64 5.44
N GLY A 192 -8.89 -11.40 4.62
CA GLY A 192 -8.38 -12.56 3.89
C GLY A 192 -8.23 -13.81 4.76
N PRO A 193 -7.91 -14.95 4.14
CA PRO A 193 -7.94 -16.27 4.81
C PRO A 193 -6.83 -16.48 5.85
N ASP A 194 -5.84 -15.63 5.88
CA ASP A 194 -4.74 -15.65 6.85
C ASP A 194 -4.98 -14.73 8.06
N ALA A 195 -6.09 -13.98 8.09
CA ALA A 195 -6.41 -13.12 9.23
C ALA A 195 -6.79 -13.92 10.48
N VAL A 196 -6.35 -13.45 11.64
CA VAL A 196 -6.71 -14.01 12.94
C VAL A 196 -7.73 -13.11 13.67
N ASP A 197 -7.74 -11.82 13.34
CA ASP A 197 -8.69 -10.83 13.83
C ASP A 197 -9.30 -10.03 12.67
N ARG A 198 -10.45 -9.38 12.90
CA ARG A 198 -11.21 -8.63 11.88
C ARG A 198 -10.44 -7.47 11.25
N THR A 199 -9.46 -6.93 11.94
CA THR A 199 -8.66 -5.79 11.49
C THR A 199 -7.30 -6.19 10.95
N ARG A 200 -7.02 -7.51 10.88
CA ARG A 200 -5.77 -8.09 10.38
C ARG A 200 -4.53 -7.57 11.11
N ARG A 201 -4.66 -7.28 12.41
CA ARG A 201 -3.53 -6.93 13.28
C ARG A 201 -2.66 -8.14 13.57
N PHE A 202 -3.29 -9.31 13.60
CA PHE A 202 -2.66 -10.61 13.68
C PHE A 202 -3.02 -11.43 12.46
N LYS A 203 -2.06 -12.18 11.94
CA LYS A 203 -2.26 -13.08 10.80
C LYS A 203 -1.53 -14.40 10.99
N TRP A 204 -1.97 -15.42 10.28
CA TRP A 204 -1.27 -16.68 10.18
C TRP A 204 0.00 -16.56 9.34
N SER A 205 1.10 -17.14 9.81
CA SER A 205 2.33 -17.38 9.06
C SER A 205 2.74 -18.83 9.30
N GLY A 206 2.39 -19.72 8.38
CA GLY A 206 2.39 -21.16 8.65
C GLY A 206 1.39 -21.50 9.76
N ASP A 207 1.86 -22.17 10.80
CA ASP A 207 1.05 -22.56 11.97
C ASP A 207 1.16 -21.59 13.14
N GLU A 208 1.94 -20.50 12.98
CA GLU A 208 2.13 -19.48 14.00
C GLU A 208 1.36 -18.19 13.68
N VAL A 209 0.91 -17.51 14.72
CA VAL A 209 0.28 -16.21 14.60
C VAL A 209 1.34 -15.13 14.76
N VAL A 210 1.44 -14.23 13.77
CA VAL A 210 2.38 -13.11 13.76
C VAL A 210 1.65 -11.77 13.82
N VAL A 211 2.33 -10.77 14.36
CA VAL A 211 1.90 -9.37 14.28
C VAL A 211 2.02 -8.88 12.85
N ASN A 212 1.02 -8.15 12.37
CA ASN A 212 0.96 -7.62 10.99
C ASN A 212 1.00 -6.09 10.95
N PHE A 213 1.56 -5.43 11.95
CA PHE A 213 1.66 -3.97 11.98
C PHE A 213 2.85 -3.47 12.79
N GLY A 214 3.28 -2.23 12.48
CA GLY A 214 4.30 -1.50 13.22
C GLY A 214 5.66 -2.21 13.28
N LYS A 215 6.49 -1.81 14.24
CA LYS A 215 7.87 -2.31 14.41
C LYS A 215 7.98 -3.80 14.75
N ASN A 216 6.91 -4.39 15.25
CA ASN A 216 6.84 -5.81 15.64
C ASN A 216 6.21 -6.68 14.54
N SER A 217 5.99 -6.15 13.33
CA SER A 217 5.48 -6.91 12.19
C SER A 217 6.37 -8.13 11.91
N GLY A 218 5.74 -9.31 11.73
CA GLY A 218 6.42 -10.59 11.50
C GLY A 218 6.83 -11.33 12.76
N ARG A 219 6.85 -10.71 13.94
CA ARG A 219 7.13 -11.41 15.20
C ARG A 219 5.95 -12.27 15.64
N THR A 220 6.23 -13.47 16.15
CA THR A 220 5.18 -14.38 16.62
C THR A 220 4.60 -13.94 17.95
N LEU A 221 3.33 -14.33 18.22
CA LEU A 221 2.71 -14.09 19.53
C LEU A 221 3.48 -14.80 20.65
N ARG A 222 4.10 -15.95 20.37
CA ARG A 222 4.93 -16.68 21.37
C ARG A 222 6.15 -15.88 21.73
N ASP A 223 6.92 -15.46 20.74
CA ASP A 223 8.11 -14.63 20.95
C ASP A 223 7.79 -13.37 21.75
N LEU A 224 6.68 -12.70 21.42
CA LEU A 224 6.27 -11.50 22.12
C LEU A 224 5.82 -11.77 23.56
N ALA A 225 5.14 -12.89 23.81
CA ALA A 225 4.73 -13.26 25.17
C ALA A 225 5.93 -13.57 26.09
N GLU A 226 6.97 -14.19 25.53
CA GLU A 226 8.18 -14.58 26.24
C GLU A 226 9.20 -13.43 26.36
N ASN A 227 9.47 -12.72 25.25
CA ASN A 227 10.59 -11.79 25.16
C ASN A 227 10.20 -10.31 25.16
N ASP A 228 8.91 -9.96 24.86
CA ASP A 228 8.42 -8.58 24.91
C ASP A 228 6.94 -8.50 25.34
N PRO A 229 6.59 -8.98 26.54
CA PRO A 229 5.20 -8.92 27.05
C PRO A 229 4.68 -7.49 27.20
N GLY A 230 5.58 -6.51 27.21
CA GLY A 230 5.24 -5.08 27.27
C GLY A 230 4.44 -4.63 26.05
N PHE A 231 4.75 -5.13 24.86
CA PHE A 231 4.02 -4.82 23.64
C PHE A 231 2.59 -5.37 23.67
N LEU A 232 2.38 -6.60 24.12
CA LEU A 232 1.03 -7.18 24.25
C LEU A 232 0.18 -6.42 25.29
N ARG A 233 0.78 -6.03 26.43
CA ARG A 233 0.11 -5.17 27.42
C ARG A 233 -0.22 -3.79 26.87
N TRP A 234 0.62 -3.25 25.98
CA TRP A 234 0.35 -1.99 25.30
C TRP A 234 -0.86 -2.12 24.37
N ILE A 235 -1.00 -3.21 23.59
CA ILE A 235 -2.20 -3.48 22.78
C ILE A 235 -3.46 -3.48 23.66
N ILE A 236 -3.43 -4.18 24.80
CA ILE A 236 -4.59 -4.28 25.68
C ILE A 236 -5.02 -2.91 26.25
N LYS A 237 -4.06 -2.03 26.53
CA LYS A 237 -4.32 -0.71 27.14
C LYS A 237 -4.73 0.37 26.15
N ASN A 238 -4.40 0.22 24.88
CA ASN A 238 -4.66 1.23 23.86
C ASN A 238 -5.95 0.95 23.07
N ASP A 239 -6.29 1.81 22.13
CA ASP A 239 -7.51 1.71 21.33
C ASP A 239 -7.35 0.69 20.21
N PHE A 240 -7.51 -0.58 20.56
CA PHE A 240 -7.59 -1.72 19.66
C PHE A 240 -8.95 -2.41 19.79
N PRO A 241 -9.43 -3.09 18.72
CA PRO A 241 -10.66 -3.90 18.77
C PRO A 241 -10.64 -4.96 19.88
N ALA A 242 -11.83 -5.34 20.35
CA ALA A 242 -11.96 -6.27 21.47
C ALA A 242 -11.34 -7.64 21.18
N ASP A 243 -11.50 -8.17 19.96
CA ASP A 243 -10.91 -9.43 19.50
C ASP A 243 -9.37 -9.38 19.52
N VAL A 244 -8.77 -8.27 19.06
CA VAL A 244 -7.31 -8.05 19.12
C VAL A 244 -6.80 -8.03 20.56
N LYS A 245 -7.51 -7.35 21.47
CA LYS A 245 -7.17 -7.31 22.90
C LYS A 245 -7.30 -8.68 23.57
N GLU A 246 -8.31 -9.44 23.18
CA GLU A 246 -8.53 -10.80 23.69
C GLU A 246 -7.39 -11.73 23.27
N ILE A 247 -6.99 -11.71 21.98
CA ILE A 247 -5.84 -12.48 21.47
C ILE A 247 -4.57 -12.13 22.24
N ALA A 248 -4.27 -10.83 22.41
CA ALA A 248 -3.10 -10.38 23.15
C ALA A 248 -3.13 -10.81 24.64
N SER A 249 -4.31 -10.76 25.28
CA SER A 249 -4.50 -11.20 26.67
C SER A 249 -4.31 -12.71 26.82
N ASN A 250 -4.88 -13.49 25.91
CA ASN A 250 -4.74 -14.94 25.87
C ASN A 250 -3.27 -15.35 25.67
N ALA A 251 -2.54 -14.67 24.79
CA ALA A 251 -1.12 -14.92 24.56
C ALA A 251 -0.27 -14.68 25.80
N LEU A 252 -0.55 -13.63 26.59
CA LEU A 252 0.11 -13.39 27.89
C LEU A 252 -0.17 -14.48 28.93
N CYS A 253 -1.26 -15.22 28.76
CA CYS A 253 -1.62 -16.38 29.60
C CYS A 253 -1.13 -17.72 29.00
N GLY A 254 -0.29 -17.70 27.97
CA GLY A 254 0.23 -18.88 27.30
C GLY A 254 -0.81 -19.59 26.40
N LYS A 255 -1.94 -18.94 26.11
CA LYS A 255 -2.98 -19.47 25.22
C LYS A 255 -2.85 -18.84 23.83
N PHE A 256 -2.53 -19.64 22.85
CA PHE A 256 -2.34 -19.18 21.47
C PHE A 256 -3.44 -19.72 20.57
N PRO A 257 -3.89 -18.93 19.56
CA PRO A 257 -4.84 -19.44 18.56
C PRO A 257 -4.29 -20.68 17.87
N THR A 258 -5.17 -21.61 17.52
CA THR A 258 -4.88 -22.78 16.70
C THR A 258 -5.52 -22.60 15.34
N ARG A 259 -4.78 -22.91 14.27
CA ARG A 259 -5.29 -22.76 12.91
C ARG A 259 -6.44 -23.73 12.65
N PRO A 260 -7.62 -23.26 12.16
CA PRO A 260 -8.70 -24.16 11.79
C PRO A 260 -8.26 -25.13 10.69
N ALA A 261 -8.63 -26.41 10.83
CA ALA A 261 -8.38 -27.39 9.79
C ALA A 261 -9.17 -27.03 8.52
N GLY A 262 -8.50 -26.88 7.37
CA GLY A 262 -9.13 -26.57 6.08
C GLY A 262 -8.72 -25.27 5.40
N THR A 263 -7.99 -24.36 6.07
CA THR A 263 -7.56 -23.10 5.45
C THR A 263 -6.27 -23.19 4.62
N ALA A 264 -5.61 -24.34 4.58
CA ALA A 264 -4.31 -24.51 3.90
C ALA A 264 -4.41 -24.84 2.39
N GLU A 265 -5.57 -25.24 1.87
CA GLU A 265 -5.70 -25.72 0.47
C GLU A 265 -6.05 -24.64 -0.56
N CYS A 266 -6.51 -23.46 -0.15
CA CYS A 266 -6.96 -22.42 -1.09
C CYS A 266 -5.83 -21.57 -1.71
N LEU A 267 -4.58 -21.75 -1.28
CA LEU A 267 -3.42 -20.94 -1.75
C LEU A 267 -2.67 -21.53 -2.94
N LYS A 268 -3.11 -22.67 -3.52
CA LYS A 268 -2.42 -23.34 -4.64
C LYS A 268 -3.05 -23.19 -6.02
N THR A 269 -4.19 -22.51 -6.16
CA THR A 269 -4.88 -22.34 -7.45
C THR A 269 -5.16 -20.89 -7.80
N GLY A 270 -4.13 -20.08 -7.88
CA GLY A 270 -4.17 -18.74 -8.44
C GLY A 270 -2.92 -18.52 -9.29
N LYS A 271 -2.95 -19.06 -10.53
CA LYS A 271 -2.04 -18.63 -11.58
C LYS A 271 -2.66 -17.45 -12.32
#